data_9b608061e9358ccfc066b6a81ec037ee
#
_entry.id   9b608061e9358ccfc066b6a81ec037ee
#
_cell.length_a   1.000
_cell.length_b   1.000
_cell.length_c   1.000
_cell.angle_alpha   90.00
_cell.angle_beta   90.00
_cell.angle_gamma   90.00
#
_symmetry.space_group_name_H-M   'P 1'
#
loop_
_entity.id
_entity.type
_entity.pdbx_description
1 polymer ?
#
loop_
_entity_poly.entity_id
_entity_poly.type
_entity_poly.pdbx_seq_one_letter_code
_entity_poly.pdbx_strand_id
1 'polypeptide(L)'
;MPKLNPYLECGKIINTHGCKGGMKVDPWMDSPEDFCDLERVFIGDSEHKIPRKVIHTSVMQGRFILLTLEGVNDMDAAEALRDTVLYAAREDFHLEEGQYFLSDMVGLPVFDAREGREGQLLGTVAEINPGVASSLYVVDTPKGQVMVPAVPAFIADVVPGEYVRMTPIAGMFDDGADEVR
;
A
#
# COMPACT_ATOMS: atom_id res chain seq x y z
N MET A 1 3.33 12.22 16.35
CA MET A 1 2.40 11.57 15.42
C MET A 1 3.14 11.24 14.14
N PRO A 2 3.17 10.02 13.71
CA PRO A 2 3.72 9.71 12.40
C PRO A 2 2.90 10.45 11.34
N LYS A 3 3.57 11.19 10.51
CA LYS A 3 2.94 11.97 9.45
C LYS A 3 2.61 11.01 8.31
N LEU A 4 1.33 10.73 8.10
CA LEU A 4 0.89 9.91 6.97
C LEU A 4 1.42 10.50 5.66
N ASN A 5 1.90 9.64 4.77
CA ASN A 5 2.41 10.10 3.48
C ASN A 5 1.28 10.73 2.66
N PRO A 6 1.40 11.98 2.22
CA PRO A 6 0.36 12.65 1.42
C PRO A 6 0.22 12.08 0.01
N TYR A 7 1.23 11.34 -0.47
CA TYR A 7 1.25 10.70 -1.77
C TYR A 7 1.46 9.21 -1.64
N LEU A 8 0.69 8.44 -2.37
CA LEU A 8 0.74 6.98 -2.39
C LEU A 8 1.12 6.50 -3.78
N GLU A 9 1.95 5.49 -3.87
CA GLU A 9 2.28 4.84 -5.13
C GLU A 9 1.03 4.17 -5.69
N CYS A 10 0.63 4.53 -6.91
CA CYS A 10 -0.58 4.01 -7.55
C CYS A 10 -0.31 3.16 -8.79
N GLY A 11 0.92 3.15 -9.29
CA GLY A 11 1.31 2.32 -10.42
C GLY A 11 2.65 2.71 -11.03
N LYS A 12 3.03 2.01 -12.09
CA LYS A 12 4.26 2.24 -12.83
C LYS A 12 4.02 2.23 -14.34
N ILE A 13 4.57 3.21 -15.05
CA ILE A 13 4.60 3.21 -16.50
C ILE A 13 5.60 2.15 -16.96
N ILE A 14 5.14 1.11 -17.65
CA ILE A 14 5.98 -0.03 -18.06
C ILE A 14 6.32 -0.02 -19.54
N ASN A 15 5.55 0.67 -20.38
CA ASN A 15 5.80 0.76 -21.82
C ASN A 15 5.03 1.92 -22.45
N THR A 16 5.39 2.27 -23.69
CA THR A 16 4.58 3.15 -24.55
C THR A 16 3.46 2.34 -25.22
N HIS A 17 2.40 3.04 -25.67
CA HIS A 17 1.31 2.46 -26.42
C HIS A 17 0.87 3.40 -27.56
N GLY A 18 1.09 2.97 -28.77
CA GLY A 18 0.79 3.78 -29.97
C GLY A 18 1.73 4.98 -30.12
N CYS A 19 1.40 5.87 -31.07
CA CYS A 19 2.27 7.00 -31.46
C CYS A 19 1.80 8.35 -30.92
N LYS A 20 0.71 8.39 -30.16
CA LYS A 20 0.07 9.63 -29.69
C LYS A 20 0.26 9.88 -28.19
N GLY A 21 1.38 9.41 -27.63
CA GLY A 21 1.68 9.64 -26.21
C GLY A 21 0.95 8.72 -25.24
N GLY A 22 0.34 7.63 -25.73
CA GLY A 22 -0.25 6.60 -24.87
C GLY A 22 0.82 5.82 -24.11
N MET A 23 0.51 5.46 -22.86
CA MET A 23 1.41 4.72 -21.97
C MET A 23 0.68 3.54 -21.36
N LYS A 24 1.37 2.40 -21.27
CA LYS A 24 0.90 1.23 -20.55
C LYS A 24 1.36 1.31 -19.10
N VAL A 25 0.42 1.27 -18.17
CA VAL A 25 0.68 1.33 -16.74
C VAL A 25 0.33 -0.01 -16.10
N ASP A 26 1.19 -0.47 -15.21
CA ASP A 26 0.89 -1.54 -14.25
C ASP A 26 0.33 -0.87 -12.98
N PRO A 27 -0.98 -0.97 -12.72
CA PRO A 27 -1.59 -0.34 -11.55
C PRO A 27 -1.27 -1.13 -10.29
N TRP A 28 -1.02 -0.42 -9.18
CA TRP A 28 -0.77 -0.97 -7.85
C TRP A 28 -1.91 -0.67 -6.87
N MET A 29 -3.10 -0.48 -7.41
CA MET A 29 -4.33 -0.26 -6.68
C MET A 29 -5.12 -1.57 -6.60
N ASP A 30 -6.13 -1.63 -5.73
CA ASP A 30 -6.95 -2.82 -5.50
C ASP A 30 -7.67 -3.29 -6.77
N SER A 31 -8.11 -2.33 -7.59
CA SER A 31 -8.64 -2.61 -8.91
C SER A 31 -8.07 -1.66 -9.98
N PRO A 32 -7.95 -2.10 -11.25
CA PRO A 32 -7.56 -1.20 -12.33
C PRO A 32 -8.55 -0.06 -12.54
N GLU A 33 -9.82 -0.27 -12.25
CA GLU A 33 -10.90 0.71 -12.35
C GLU A 33 -10.65 1.90 -11.42
N ASP A 34 -10.15 1.67 -10.20
CA ASP A 34 -9.84 2.73 -9.23
C ASP A 34 -8.79 3.70 -9.78
N PHE A 35 -7.84 3.19 -10.58
CA PHE A 35 -6.88 4.06 -11.26
C PHE A 35 -7.55 4.94 -12.32
N CYS A 36 -8.60 4.44 -12.98
CA CYS A 36 -9.31 5.18 -14.02
C CYS A 36 -10.11 6.37 -13.45
N ASP A 37 -10.41 6.38 -12.18
CA ASP A 37 -11.12 7.48 -11.50
C ASP A 37 -10.20 8.66 -11.14
N LEU A 38 -8.87 8.49 -11.29
CA LEU A 38 -7.92 9.56 -11.01
C LEU A 38 -7.94 10.65 -12.09
N GLU A 39 -8.19 11.89 -11.70
CA GLU A 39 -8.12 13.06 -12.58
C GLU A 39 -6.69 13.58 -12.77
N ARG A 40 -5.81 13.22 -11.87
CA ARG A 40 -4.39 13.60 -11.86
C ARG A 40 -3.53 12.49 -11.26
N VAL A 41 -2.30 12.43 -11.72
CA VAL A 41 -1.22 11.63 -11.10
C VAL A 41 -0.03 12.53 -10.83
N PHE A 42 0.85 12.09 -9.95
CA PHE A 42 2.05 12.84 -9.61
C PHE A 42 3.28 12.05 -10.02
N ILE A 43 4.28 12.76 -10.51
CA ILE A 43 5.58 12.22 -10.93
C ILE A 43 6.66 13.00 -10.17
N GLY A 44 7.71 12.34 -9.71
CA GLY A 44 8.83 12.98 -9.04
C GLY A 44 9.44 12.13 -7.94
N ASP A 45 10.38 12.72 -7.22
CA ASP A 45 11.09 12.09 -6.10
C ASP A 45 10.31 12.19 -4.77
N SER A 46 10.96 11.83 -3.66
CA SER A 46 10.35 11.85 -2.33
C SER A 46 9.99 13.25 -1.84
N GLU A 47 10.67 14.29 -2.33
CA GLU A 47 10.51 15.67 -1.86
C GLU A 47 9.65 16.52 -2.81
N HIS A 48 9.72 16.22 -4.11
CA HIS A 48 9.06 17.02 -5.14
C HIS A 48 8.16 16.15 -6.02
N LYS A 49 6.85 16.30 -5.85
CA LYS A 49 5.83 15.66 -6.67
C LYS A 49 5.20 16.69 -7.61
N ILE A 50 5.30 16.45 -8.91
CA ILE A 50 4.76 17.31 -9.96
C ILE A 50 3.45 16.70 -10.44
N PRO A 51 2.32 17.44 -10.32
CA PRO A 51 1.03 16.97 -10.81
C PRO A 51 1.02 16.89 -12.34
N ARG A 52 0.41 15.85 -12.87
CA ARG A 52 0.13 15.65 -14.29
C ARG A 52 -1.35 15.34 -14.46
N LYS A 53 -2.05 16.16 -15.24
CA LYS A 53 -3.45 15.95 -15.53
C LYS A 53 -3.65 14.71 -16.38
N VAL A 54 -4.58 13.88 -16.00
CA VAL A 54 -5.02 12.72 -16.77
C VAL A 54 -5.99 13.17 -17.86
N ILE A 55 -5.69 12.85 -19.10
CA ILE A 55 -6.53 13.17 -20.26
C ILE A 55 -7.44 11.99 -20.59
N HIS A 56 -6.88 10.77 -20.53
CA HIS A 56 -7.63 9.55 -20.81
C HIS A 56 -7.03 8.38 -20.05
N THR A 57 -7.91 7.52 -19.54
CA THR A 57 -7.59 6.22 -19.00
C THR A 57 -8.57 5.17 -19.52
N SER A 58 -8.10 3.95 -19.67
CA SER A 58 -8.95 2.79 -19.89
C SER A 58 -8.26 1.51 -19.46
N VAL A 59 -9.04 0.55 -18.97
CA VAL A 59 -8.53 -0.78 -18.61
C VAL A 59 -8.17 -1.54 -19.89
N MET A 60 -6.96 -2.07 -19.91
CA MET A 60 -6.41 -2.84 -21.03
C MET A 60 -6.10 -4.26 -20.58
N GLN A 61 -6.64 -5.25 -21.31
CA GLN A 61 -6.44 -6.68 -21.01
C GLN A 61 -6.90 -7.07 -19.58
N GLY A 62 -7.88 -6.35 -19.00
CA GLY A 62 -8.41 -6.62 -17.67
C GLY A 62 -7.44 -6.39 -16.49
N ARG A 63 -6.23 -5.87 -16.75
CA ARG A 63 -5.19 -5.73 -15.74
C ARG A 63 -4.43 -4.41 -15.84
N PHE A 64 -4.03 -4.03 -17.03
CA PHE A 64 -3.22 -2.83 -17.25
C PHE A 64 -4.09 -1.61 -17.53
N ILE A 65 -3.50 -0.44 -17.42
CA ILE A 65 -4.14 0.82 -17.78
C ILE A 65 -3.46 1.40 -19.02
N LEU A 66 -4.26 1.83 -19.98
CA LEU A 66 -3.84 2.76 -21.00
C LEU A 66 -4.02 4.17 -20.43
N LEU A 67 -2.92 4.91 -20.29
CA LEU A 67 -2.89 6.25 -19.74
C LEU A 67 -2.41 7.26 -20.79
N THR A 68 -3.08 8.40 -20.86
CA THR A 68 -2.61 9.59 -21.58
C THR A 68 -2.59 10.79 -20.63
N LEU A 69 -1.47 11.48 -20.57
CA LEU A 69 -1.27 12.66 -19.73
C LEU A 69 -1.19 13.93 -20.56
N GLU A 70 -1.62 15.04 -19.98
CA GLU A 70 -1.47 16.35 -20.57
C GLU A 70 0.00 16.67 -20.88
N GLY A 71 0.27 17.12 -22.09
CA GLY A 71 1.63 17.46 -22.55
C GLY A 71 2.45 16.26 -23.06
N VAL A 72 1.91 15.04 -23.04
CA VAL A 72 2.54 13.84 -23.60
C VAL A 72 1.81 13.49 -24.89
N ASN A 73 2.31 13.98 -26.03
CA ASN A 73 1.57 13.95 -27.30
C ASN A 73 2.17 13.04 -28.37
N ASP A 74 3.32 12.47 -28.10
CA ASP A 74 4.04 11.60 -29.02
C ASP A 74 4.74 10.44 -28.31
N MET A 75 5.30 9.53 -29.08
CA MET A 75 5.95 8.33 -28.54
C MET A 75 7.24 8.66 -27.80
N ASP A 76 8.01 9.65 -28.22
CA ASP A 76 9.28 10.01 -27.59
C ASP A 76 9.05 10.60 -26.19
N ALA A 77 8.03 11.47 -26.05
CA ALA A 77 7.62 12.01 -24.77
C ALA A 77 7.10 10.92 -23.83
N ALA A 78 6.36 9.94 -24.34
CA ALA A 78 5.90 8.79 -23.58
C ALA A 78 7.05 7.85 -23.16
N GLU A 79 8.01 7.60 -24.06
CA GLU A 79 9.19 6.77 -23.77
C GLU A 79 10.09 7.40 -22.70
N ALA A 80 10.19 8.72 -22.67
CA ALA A 80 10.92 9.43 -21.62
C ALA A 80 10.34 9.21 -20.20
N LEU A 81 9.06 8.82 -20.10
CA LEU A 81 8.38 8.50 -18.84
C LEU A 81 8.36 7.00 -18.53
N ARG A 82 8.93 6.18 -19.37
CA ARG A 82 9.02 4.74 -19.11
C ARG A 82 9.76 4.47 -17.80
N ASP A 83 9.34 3.42 -17.12
CA ASP A 83 9.84 3.02 -15.78
C ASP A 83 9.59 4.02 -14.64
N THR A 84 8.81 5.06 -14.90
CA THR A 84 8.43 6.04 -13.88
C THR A 84 7.32 5.51 -12.98
N VAL A 85 7.50 5.66 -11.66
CA VAL A 85 6.46 5.38 -10.68
C VAL A 85 5.49 6.56 -10.63
N LEU A 86 4.21 6.25 -10.63
CA LEU A 86 3.11 7.19 -10.53
C LEU A 86 2.58 7.22 -9.10
N TYR A 87 2.24 8.41 -8.63
CA TYR A 87 1.66 8.62 -7.32
C TYR A 87 0.29 9.27 -7.45
N ALA A 88 -0.60 8.97 -6.52
CA ALA A 88 -1.86 9.68 -6.35
C ALA A 88 -1.85 10.40 -5.00
N ALA A 89 -2.52 11.54 -4.90
CA ALA A 89 -2.68 12.21 -3.63
C ALA A 89 -3.63 11.40 -2.74
N ARG A 90 -3.34 11.34 -1.44
CA ARG A 90 -4.19 10.63 -0.48
C ARG A 90 -5.65 11.11 -0.52
N GLU A 91 -5.87 12.40 -0.75
CA GLU A 91 -7.20 13.01 -0.86
C GLU A 91 -7.99 12.59 -2.12
N ASP A 92 -7.29 12.05 -3.13
CA ASP A 92 -7.92 11.59 -4.38
C ASP A 92 -8.49 10.16 -4.24
N PHE A 93 -8.25 9.50 -3.11
CA PHE A 93 -8.82 8.19 -2.79
C PHE A 93 -10.07 8.32 -1.92
N HIS A 94 -11.11 7.60 -2.28
CA HIS A 94 -12.30 7.47 -1.48
C HIS A 94 -12.19 6.21 -0.61
N LEU A 95 -11.77 6.37 0.65
CA LEU A 95 -11.80 5.29 1.63
C LEU A 95 -13.15 5.30 2.36
N GLU A 96 -13.75 4.12 2.47
CA GLU A 96 -14.91 3.91 3.34
C GLU A 96 -14.49 3.87 4.81
N GLU A 97 -15.45 4.07 5.72
CA GLU A 97 -15.20 3.98 7.14
C GLU A 97 -14.62 2.62 7.52
N GLY A 98 -13.47 2.61 8.18
CA GLY A 98 -12.73 1.40 8.56
C GLY A 98 -11.75 0.89 7.51
N GLN A 99 -11.68 1.49 6.33
CA GLN A 99 -10.65 1.20 5.35
C GLN A 99 -9.39 2.03 5.61
N TYR A 100 -8.24 1.45 5.29
CA TYR A 100 -6.93 2.09 5.43
C TYR A 100 -5.96 1.58 4.37
N PHE A 101 -4.95 2.38 4.07
CA PHE A 101 -3.89 1.96 3.17
C PHE A 101 -2.91 1.03 3.88
N LEU A 102 -2.59 -0.10 3.26
CA LEU A 102 -1.62 -1.06 3.83
C LEU A 102 -0.25 -0.43 4.06
N SER A 103 0.14 0.52 3.20
CA SER A 103 1.38 1.27 3.36
C SER A 103 1.47 2.08 4.66
N ASP A 104 0.33 2.47 5.23
CA ASP A 104 0.30 3.22 6.49
C ASP A 104 0.58 2.35 7.71
N MET A 105 0.55 1.04 7.54
CA MET A 105 0.78 0.07 8.60
C MET A 105 2.26 -0.30 8.72
N VAL A 106 3.03 -0.16 7.65
CA VAL A 106 4.46 -0.50 7.65
C VAL A 106 5.22 0.45 8.59
N GLY A 107 6.04 -0.12 9.47
CA GLY A 107 6.79 0.62 10.49
C GLY A 107 6.02 0.87 11.79
N LEU A 108 4.72 0.50 11.87
CA LEU A 108 3.95 0.70 13.09
C LEU A 108 4.30 -0.34 14.17
N PRO A 109 4.26 0.07 15.45
CA PRO A 109 4.39 -0.85 16.56
C PRO A 109 3.17 -1.77 16.64
N VAL A 110 3.43 -3.03 16.97
CA VAL A 110 2.42 -4.06 17.18
C VAL A 110 2.32 -4.35 18.67
N PHE A 111 1.14 -4.19 19.23
CA PHE A 111 0.86 -4.44 20.64
C PHE A 111 -0.03 -5.66 20.84
N ASP A 112 0.16 -6.34 21.95
CA ASP A 112 -0.68 -7.44 22.39
C ASP A 112 -2.05 -6.91 22.89
N ALA A 113 -3.14 -7.52 22.43
CA ALA A 113 -4.50 -7.21 22.85
C ALA A 113 -5.10 -8.33 23.72
N ARG A 114 -4.34 -9.39 24.03
CA ARG A 114 -4.82 -10.49 24.88
C ARG A 114 -5.00 -10.03 26.32
N GLU A 115 -6.02 -10.56 27.01
CA GLU A 115 -6.29 -10.29 28.41
C GLU A 115 -5.06 -10.58 29.29
N GLY A 116 -4.70 -9.59 30.11
CA GLY A 116 -3.53 -9.65 31.00
C GLY A 116 -2.18 -9.36 30.32
N ARG A 117 -2.18 -9.05 29.02
CA ARG A 117 -0.98 -8.68 28.24
C ARG A 117 -1.17 -7.41 27.44
N GLU A 118 -2.28 -6.71 27.65
CA GLU A 118 -2.66 -5.54 26.87
C GLU A 118 -1.55 -4.47 26.87
N GLY A 119 -1.20 -4.01 25.68
CA GLY A 119 -0.19 -2.97 25.52
C GLY A 119 1.26 -3.47 25.57
N GLN A 120 1.50 -4.77 25.72
CA GLN A 120 2.85 -5.32 25.56
C GLN A 120 3.28 -5.20 24.10
N LEU A 121 4.47 -4.65 23.85
CA LEU A 121 5.04 -4.55 22.52
C LEU A 121 5.44 -5.94 22.02
N LEU A 122 4.87 -6.37 20.91
CA LEU A 122 5.21 -7.64 20.24
C LEU A 122 6.29 -7.46 19.18
N GLY A 123 6.29 -6.33 18.48
CA GLY A 123 7.24 -6.05 17.41
C GLY A 123 6.84 -4.84 16.58
N THR A 124 7.32 -4.78 15.35
CA THR A 124 7.04 -3.72 14.39
C THR A 124 6.62 -4.32 13.05
N VAL A 125 5.63 -3.77 12.40
CA VAL A 125 5.22 -4.21 11.05
C VAL A 125 6.35 -3.92 10.07
N ALA A 126 6.99 -4.96 9.56
CA ALA A 126 8.05 -4.84 8.55
C ALA A 126 7.48 -4.71 7.14
N GLU A 127 6.46 -5.52 6.86
CA GLU A 127 5.88 -5.64 5.52
C GLU A 127 4.43 -6.15 5.63
N ILE A 128 3.63 -5.86 4.62
CA ILE A 128 2.31 -6.47 4.46
C ILE A 128 2.23 -7.05 3.06
N ASN A 129 2.10 -8.36 2.99
CA ASN A 129 1.97 -9.09 1.74
C ASN A 129 0.49 -9.29 1.42
N PRO A 130 -0.02 -8.74 0.30
CA PRO A 130 -1.39 -8.99 -0.12
C PRO A 130 -1.56 -10.48 -0.47
N GLY A 131 -2.61 -11.09 0.04
CA GLY A 131 -2.98 -12.47 -0.23
C GLY A 131 -4.37 -12.60 -0.82
N VAL A 132 -4.68 -13.74 -1.42
CA VAL A 132 -5.98 -14.00 -2.07
C VAL A 132 -7.14 -14.00 -1.08
N ALA A 133 -6.92 -14.55 0.12
CA ALA A 133 -7.97 -14.66 1.15
C ALA A 133 -7.85 -13.59 2.23
N SER A 134 -6.63 -13.19 2.57
CA SER A 134 -6.32 -12.12 3.53
C SER A 134 -4.89 -11.66 3.32
N SER A 135 -4.60 -10.41 3.65
CA SER A 135 -3.22 -9.93 3.71
C SER A 135 -2.46 -10.63 4.84
N LEU A 136 -1.14 -10.67 4.72
CA LEU A 136 -0.25 -11.27 5.71
C LEU A 136 0.66 -10.18 6.27
N TYR A 137 0.53 -9.89 7.55
CA TYR A 137 1.45 -8.99 8.26
C TYR A 137 2.74 -9.73 8.58
N VAL A 138 3.86 -9.17 8.20
CA VAL A 138 5.19 -9.61 8.61
C VAL A 138 5.64 -8.69 9.74
N VAL A 139 5.78 -9.24 10.93
CA VAL A 139 6.15 -8.48 12.14
C VAL A 139 7.58 -8.81 12.52
N ASP A 140 8.44 -7.79 12.53
CA ASP A 140 9.80 -7.91 13.05
C ASP A 140 9.78 -7.94 14.58
N THR A 141 10.40 -8.97 15.15
CA THR A 141 10.59 -9.12 16.58
C THR A 141 12.07 -9.30 16.91
N PRO A 142 12.51 -9.13 18.17
CA PRO A 142 13.90 -9.43 18.57
C PRO A 142 14.35 -10.87 18.29
N LYS A 143 13.42 -11.80 18.12
CA LYS A 143 13.70 -13.22 17.87
C LYS A 143 13.55 -13.64 16.40
N GLY A 144 13.15 -12.72 15.51
CA GLY A 144 12.94 -12.96 14.08
C GLY A 144 11.59 -12.46 13.60
N GLN A 145 11.23 -12.82 12.38
CA GLN A 145 9.98 -12.41 11.76
C GLN A 145 8.83 -13.36 12.09
N VAL A 146 7.69 -12.82 12.41
CA VAL A 146 6.44 -13.55 12.64
C VAL A 146 5.42 -13.12 11.60
N MET A 147 4.77 -14.08 10.95
CA MET A 147 3.74 -13.84 9.94
C MET A 147 2.37 -14.02 10.57
N VAL A 148 1.53 -12.98 10.49
CA VAL A 148 0.19 -12.97 11.08
C VAL A 148 -0.85 -12.66 10.01
N PRO A 149 -1.84 -13.55 9.77
CA PRO A 149 -2.94 -13.26 8.84
C PRO A 149 -3.77 -12.06 9.29
N ALA A 150 -4.11 -11.17 8.35
CA ALA A 150 -4.95 -10.01 8.59
C ALA A 150 -6.44 -10.41 8.66
N VAL A 151 -6.80 -11.19 9.67
CA VAL A 151 -8.18 -11.63 9.91
C VAL A 151 -8.66 -11.18 11.28
N PRO A 152 -9.98 -11.01 11.50
CA PRO A 152 -10.51 -10.54 12.79
C PRO A 152 -10.09 -11.38 14.00
N ALA A 153 -9.74 -12.65 13.79
CA ALA A 153 -9.26 -13.51 14.86
C ALA A 153 -7.89 -13.09 15.42
N PHE A 154 -7.06 -12.43 14.60
CA PHE A 154 -5.71 -12.00 14.97
C PHE A 154 -5.55 -10.48 15.06
N ILE A 155 -6.33 -9.71 14.30
CA ILE A 155 -6.27 -8.25 14.32
C ILE A 155 -7.41 -7.73 15.18
N ALA A 156 -7.08 -7.21 16.35
CA ALA A 156 -8.06 -6.66 17.28
C ALA A 156 -8.44 -5.23 16.93
N ASP A 157 -7.45 -4.40 16.57
CA ASP A 157 -7.63 -2.99 16.30
C ASP A 157 -6.46 -2.46 15.47
N VAL A 158 -6.75 -1.49 14.60
CA VAL A 158 -5.75 -0.80 13.78
C VAL A 158 -6.00 0.69 13.83
N VAL A 159 -5.00 1.45 14.23
CA VAL A 159 -5.01 2.91 14.12
C VAL A 159 -3.92 3.32 13.13
N PRO A 160 -4.30 3.68 11.89
CA PRO A 160 -3.37 4.05 10.84
C PRO A 160 -2.39 5.15 11.28
N GLY A 161 -1.10 4.92 11.05
CA GLY A 161 -0.06 5.85 11.45
C GLY A 161 0.28 5.85 12.94
N GLU A 162 -0.34 5.02 13.76
CA GLU A 162 -0.07 4.96 15.21
C GLU A 162 0.33 3.57 15.68
N TYR A 163 -0.56 2.57 15.55
CA TYR A 163 -0.29 1.21 16.02
C TYR A 163 -1.21 0.16 15.39
N VAL A 164 -0.81 -1.09 15.56
CA VAL A 164 -1.65 -2.27 15.32
C VAL A 164 -1.75 -3.07 16.61
N ARG A 165 -2.95 -3.49 17.00
CA ARG A 165 -3.16 -4.42 18.11
C ARG A 165 -3.54 -5.79 17.57
N MET A 166 -2.87 -6.81 18.09
CA MET A 166 -3.07 -8.19 17.67
C MET A 166 -3.43 -9.08 18.85
N THR A 167 -4.22 -10.12 18.56
CA THR A 167 -4.59 -11.18 19.49
C THR A 167 -3.94 -12.49 19.01
N PRO A 168 -2.61 -12.66 19.16
CA PRO A 168 -1.92 -13.86 18.69
C PRO A 168 -2.30 -15.08 19.51
N ILE A 169 -2.20 -16.26 18.90
CA ILE A 169 -2.27 -17.52 19.65
C ILE A 169 -1.00 -17.71 20.47
N ALA A 170 -1.11 -18.51 21.53
CA ALA A 170 0.04 -18.83 22.38
C ALA A 170 1.19 -19.43 21.55
N GLY A 171 2.41 -18.95 21.79
CA GLY A 171 3.62 -19.38 21.09
C GLY A 171 3.86 -18.76 19.71
N MET A 172 2.94 -17.96 19.18
CA MET A 172 3.12 -17.31 17.86
C MET A 172 4.26 -16.28 17.88
N PHE A 173 4.40 -15.53 18.97
CA PHE A 173 5.47 -14.55 19.18
C PHE A 173 6.55 -15.03 20.15
N ASP A 174 6.61 -16.33 20.40
CA ASP A 174 7.55 -16.92 21.37
C ASP A 174 7.45 -16.31 22.78
N ASP A 175 6.22 -15.91 23.13
CA ASP A 175 5.87 -15.10 24.28
C ASP A 175 5.70 -15.93 25.56
N GLY A 176 6.43 -17.00 25.69
CA GLY A 176 6.46 -17.75 26.93
C GLY A 176 6.39 -19.26 26.80
N ALA A 177 7.48 -19.82 26.42
CA ALA A 177 7.84 -21.16 26.90
C ALA A 177 8.25 -21.13 28.39
N ASP A 178 8.14 -20.01 29.06
CA ASP A 178 8.45 -19.86 30.47
C ASP A 178 7.15 -19.67 31.25
N GLU A 179 6.47 -20.74 31.57
CA GLU A 179 5.67 -20.99 32.77
C GLU A 179 4.72 -22.16 32.57
N VAL A 180 5.30 -23.31 32.31
CA VAL A 180 4.71 -24.56 32.81
C VAL A 180 5.66 -25.09 33.89
N ARG A 181 5.44 -24.64 35.09
CA ARG A 181 5.84 -25.37 36.29
C ARG A 181 4.60 -25.91 36.96
#